data_4d2df14dd783fbededf04cb257e10923
#
_entry.id   4d2df14dd783fbededf04cb257e10923
#
_cell.length_a   1.000
_cell.length_b   1.000
_cell.length_c   1.000
_cell.angle_alpha   90.00
_cell.angle_beta   90.00
_cell.angle_gamma   90.00
#
_symmetry.space_group_name_H-M   'P 1'
#
loop_
_entity.id
_entity.type
_entity.pdbx_description
1 polymer ?
#
loop_
_entity_poly.entity_id
_entity_poly.type
_entity_poly.pdbx_seq_one_letter_code
_entity_poly.pdbx_strand_id
1 'polypeptide(L)'
;MPQEARDITTKKQAAVPSTSLFEADAKLGLENMDQDDLALPFLKLLQNSSDETKKKNVSYVEGAEPGMFYNTATKKLYDGAKGIEVIPCYYKLTFPEWAPFERKEGRPVSPDRGPEILSQTKKDASGKDVLQNGNIIITTANHFVIILTTNGSDKALIAMKSTQRKVSRGWNAMMKSIHEKGKNGTFNPPSFSHIYQLRSVEISGNFTWYGYAVKLLRKVDNVDLYQHAKAFHTSIKSAQAKAAKKDDINF
;
A
#
# COMPACT_ATOMS: atom_id res chain seq x y z
N MET A 1 -64.91 2.89 38.84
CA MET A 1 -63.43 3.14 38.82
C MET A 1 -63.00 2.97 37.39
N PRO A 2 -62.70 4.06 36.63
CA PRO A 2 -62.20 3.92 35.28
C PRO A 2 -60.65 3.77 35.34
N GLN A 3 -60.15 2.81 34.56
CA GLN A 3 -58.75 2.55 34.34
C GLN A 3 -58.18 3.60 33.40
N GLU A 4 -57.14 4.32 33.86
CA GLU A 4 -56.36 5.25 33.03
C GLU A 4 -55.54 4.47 32.01
N ALA A 5 -55.73 4.80 30.74
CA ALA A 5 -54.90 4.34 29.63
C ALA A 5 -53.56 5.05 29.69
N ARG A 6 -52.47 4.28 29.81
CA ARG A 6 -51.11 4.78 29.71
C ARG A 6 -50.80 5.11 28.25
N ASP A 7 -50.56 6.38 28.00
CA ASP A 7 -50.13 6.94 26.73
C ASP A 7 -48.72 6.46 26.43
N ILE A 8 -48.57 5.64 25.40
CA ILE A 8 -47.27 5.17 24.91
C ILE A 8 -46.70 6.25 24.01
N THR A 9 -45.84 7.06 24.56
CA THR A 9 -45.11 8.09 23.82
C THR A 9 -44.19 7.41 22.76
N THR A 10 -44.60 7.44 21.51
CA THR A 10 -43.82 7.03 20.36
C THR A 10 -42.58 7.91 20.28
N LYS A 11 -41.39 7.38 20.59
CA LYS A 11 -40.11 8.04 20.33
C LYS A 11 -40.04 8.33 18.83
N LYS A 12 -40.08 9.61 18.42
CA LYS A 12 -39.75 10.05 17.08
C LYS A 12 -38.36 9.54 16.73
N GLN A 13 -38.29 8.62 15.78
CA GLN A 13 -37.03 8.17 15.21
C GLN A 13 -36.37 9.39 14.55
N ALA A 14 -35.15 9.77 15.00
CA ALA A 14 -34.43 10.88 14.42
C ALA A 14 -34.19 10.60 12.93
N ALA A 15 -34.54 11.55 12.08
CA ALA A 15 -34.35 11.42 10.64
C ALA A 15 -32.85 11.34 10.32
N VAL A 16 -32.43 10.34 9.56
CA VAL A 16 -31.07 10.20 9.07
C VAL A 16 -30.81 11.38 8.08
N PRO A 17 -29.70 12.13 8.26
CA PRO A 17 -29.38 13.21 7.34
C PRO A 17 -29.27 12.74 5.89
N SER A 18 -29.74 13.53 4.95
CA SER A 18 -29.67 13.18 3.52
C SER A 18 -28.27 13.36 2.96
N THR A 19 -27.90 12.61 1.92
CA THR A 19 -26.62 12.74 1.20
C THR A 19 -26.38 14.15 0.69
N SER A 20 -27.45 14.89 0.29
CA SER A 20 -27.35 16.27 -0.15
C SER A 20 -26.89 17.23 0.96
N LEU A 21 -27.22 16.92 2.23
CA LEU A 21 -26.71 17.70 3.37
C LEU A 21 -25.23 17.48 3.57
N PHE A 22 -24.77 16.23 3.48
CA PHE A 22 -23.35 15.89 3.53
C PHE A 22 -22.54 16.48 2.35
N GLU A 23 -23.17 16.58 1.18
CA GLU A 23 -22.56 17.18 0.01
C GLU A 23 -22.36 18.70 0.18
N ALA A 24 -23.35 19.38 0.77
CA ALA A 24 -23.26 20.81 1.10
C ALA A 24 -22.16 21.11 2.11
N ASP A 25 -21.95 20.20 3.08
CA ASP A 25 -20.95 20.32 4.14
C ASP A 25 -19.64 19.56 3.81
N ALA A 26 -19.46 19.19 2.53
CA ALA A 26 -18.29 18.42 2.11
C ALA A 26 -16.97 19.15 2.45
N LYS A 27 -16.04 18.43 3.11
CA LYS A 27 -14.75 18.90 3.58
C LYS A 27 -14.75 19.71 4.90
N LEU A 28 -15.88 20.07 5.47
CA LEU A 28 -15.91 20.68 6.80
C LEU A 28 -15.27 19.74 7.83
N GLY A 29 -14.37 20.29 8.67
CA GLY A 29 -13.59 19.53 9.65
C GLY A 29 -12.34 18.83 9.07
N LEU A 30 -12.10 18.92 7.75
CA LEU A 30 -10.93 18.38 7.06
C LEU A 30 -10.03 19.47 6.47
N GLU A 31 -10.32 20.73 6.74
CA GLU A 31 -9.70 21.92 6.10
C GLU A 31 -8.20 22.01 6.38
N ASN A 32 -7.79 21.56 7.57
CA ASN A 32 -6.40 21.59 8.02
C ASN A 32 -5.68 20.24 7.84
N MET A 33 -6.36 19.22 7.29
CA MET A 33 -5.74 17.95 6.98
C MET A 33 -4.96 18.03 5.68
N ASP A 34 -3.65 17.88 5.75
CA ASP A 34 -2.81 17.73 4.58
C ASP A 34 -2.37 16.26 4.37
N GLN A 35 -1.54 16.02 3.34
CA GLN A 35 -1.10 14.65 3.04
C GLN A 35 -0.10 14.09 4.06
N ASP A 36 0.57 14.95 4.83
CA ASP A 36 1.52 14.55 5.86
C ASP A 36 0.76 14.06 7.11
N ASP A 37 -0.51 14.46 7.29
CA ASP A 37 -1.40 13.98 8.36
C ASP A 37 -2.08 12.64 8.04
N LEU A 38 -1.99 12.17 6.78
CA LEU A 38 -2.60 10.93 6.36
C LEU A 38 -1.57 9.81 6.37
N ALA A 39 -1.81 8.79 7.18
CA ALA A 39 -1.03 7.56 7.12
C ALA A 39 -1.17 6.91 5.74
N LEU A 40 -0.06 6.77 5.00
CA LEU A 40 -0.07 6.02 3.74
C LEU A 40 -0.31 4.54 4.04
N PRO A 41 -1.44 3.97 3.58
CA PRO A 41 -1.77 2.59 3.89
C PRO A 41 -0.84 1.62 3.15
N PHE A 42 -0.46 0.54 3.84
CA PHE A 42 0.11 -0.62 3.17
C PHE A 42 -0.99 -1.45 2.51
N LEU A 43 -0.74 -1.89 1.30
CA LEU A 43 -1.49 -2.97 0.67
C LEU A 43 -0.73 -4.28 0.95
N LYS A 44 -1.19 -5.01 1.97
CA LYS A 44 -0.60 -6.30 2.37
C LYS A 44 -1.18 -7.42 1.51
N LEU A 45 -0.33 -8.34 1.05
CA LEU A 45 -0.76 -9.64 0.54
C LEU A 45 -0.81 -10.61 1.71
N LEU A 46 -2.02 -11.04 2.07
CA LEU A 46 -2.26 -11.93 3.20
C LEU A 46 -1.70 -13.32 2.92
N GLN A 47 -1.02 -13.86 3.91
CA GLN A 47 -0.43 -15.21 3.90
C GLN A 47 -1.17 -16.11 4.89
N ASN A 48 -0.95 -17.41 4.83
CA ASN A 48 -1.44 -18.36 5.82
C ASN A 48 -1.02 -18.00 7.26
N SER A 49 0.13 -17.34 7.41
CA SER A 49 0.67 -16.89 8.70
C SER A 49 0.18 -15.51 9.15
N SER A 50 -0.53 -14.76 8.28
CA SER A 50 -1.00 -13.40 8.59
C SER A 50 -1.97 -13.38 9.76
N ASP A 51 -1.80 -12.44 10.67
CA ASP A 51 -2.64 -12.34 11.87
C ASP A 51 -4.07 -11.94 11.54
N GLU A 52 -4.25 -11.17 10.47
CA GLU A 52 -5.54 -10.74 9.94
C GLU A 52 -6.45 -11.93 9.54
N THR A 53 -5.88 -13.09 9.21
CA THR A 53 -6.65 -14.29 8.81
C THR A 53 -6.98 -15.22 10.00
N LYS A 54 -6.46 -14.95 11.19
CA LYS A 54 -6.59 -15.81 12.38
C LYS A 54 -7.71 -15.33 13.29
N LYS A 55 -8.85 -16.01 13.32
CA LYS A 55 -10.05 -15.62 14.11
C LYS A 55 -9.81 -15.34 15.59
N LYS A 56 -8.78 -15.94 16.21
CA LYS A 56 -8.45 -15.72 17.63
C LYS A 56 -7.44 -14.59 17.86
N ASN A 57 -6.92 -13.97 16.80
CA ASN A 57 -5.96 -12.88 16.91
C ASN A 57 -6.68 -11.53 17.06
N VAL A 58 -6.13 -10.63 17.85
CA VAL A 58 -6.66 -9.26 18.03
C VAL A 58 -6.69 -8.46 16.73
N SER A 59 -5.81 -8.79 15.77
CA SER A 59 -5.74 -8.17 14.45
C SER A 59 -6.64 -8.84 13.41
N TYR A 60 -7.49 -9.81 13.81
CA TYR A 60 -8.38 -10.50 12.89
C TYR A 60 -9.28 -9.51 12.13
N VAL A 61 -9.41 -9.75 10.85
CA VAL A 61 -10.32 -9.01 9.97
C VAL A 61 -11.35 -9.98 9.41
N GLU A 62 -12.63 -9.70 9.63
CA GLU A 62 -13.70 -10.55 9.15
C GLU A 62 -13.67 -10.70 7.63
N GLY A 63 -13.75 -11.94 7.15
CA GLY A 63 -13.66 -12.26 5.73
C GLY A 63 -12.24 -12.25 5.15
N ALA A 64 -11.21 -12.00 5.97
CA ALA A 64 -9.83 -12.05 5.50
C ALA A 64 -9.37 -13.49 5.30
N GLU A 65 -8.88 -13.78 4.09
CA GLU A 65 -8.34 -15.08 3.69
C GLU A 65 -6.93 -14.94 3.11
N PRO A 66 -6.09 -15.98 3.21
CA PRO A 66 -4.80 -16.01 2.52
C PRO A 66 -4.97 -15.79 1.01
N GLY A 67 -4.06 -15.02 0.41
CA GLY A 67 -4.13 -14.63 -0.99
C GLY A 67 -4.94 -13.37 -1.27
N MET A 68 -5.71 -12.86 -0.32
CA MET A 68 -6.37 -11.55 -0.46
C MET A 68 -5.39 -10.39 -0.27
N PHE A 69 -5.72 -9.24 -0.85
CA PHE A 69 -5.05 -7.99 -0.50
C PHE A 69 -5.82 -7.26 0.59
N TYR A 70 -5.09 -6.67 1.52
CA TYR A 70 -5.63 -5.93 2.66
C TYR A 70 -5.01 -4.55 2.75
N ASN A 71 -5.86 -3.52 2.75
CA ASN A 71 -5.44 -2.14 2.97
C ASN A 71 -5.44 -1.82 4.47
N THR A 72 -4.28 -1.51 5.04
CA THR A 72 -4.10 -1.38 6.49
C THR A 72 -4.80 -0.16 7.09
N ALA A 73 -5.05 0.90 6.34
CA ALA A 73 -5.74 2.09 6.82
C ALA A 73 -7.27 2.00 6.63
N THR A 74 -7.71 1.68 5.42
CA THR A 74 -9.16 1.61 5.12
C THR A 74 -9.82 0.32 5.56
N LYS A 75 -9.02 -0.67 6.01
CA LYS A 75 -9.46 -2.02 6.39
C LYS A 75 -10.17 -2.80 5.27
N LYS A 76 -10.08 -2.32 4.03
CA LYS A 76 -10.69 -2.97 2.87
C LYS A 76 -9.93 -4.24 2.49
N LEU A 77 -10.69 -5.26 2.15
CA LEU A 77 -10.21 -6.51 1.54
C LEU A 77 -10.49 -6.48 0.03
N TYR A 78 -9.55 -7.00 -0.74
CA TYR A 78 -9.70 -7.17 -2.19
C TYR A 78 -9.39 -8.61 -2.56
N ASP A 79 -10.19 -9.17 -3.46
CA ASP A 79 -9.95 -10.51 -3.99
C ASP A 79 -8.64 -10.55 -4.79
N GLY A 80 -7.63 -11.23 -4.23
CA GLY A 80 -6.32 -11.31 -4.86
C GLY A 80 -6.30 -12.20 -6.10
N ALA A 81 -7.16 -13.23 -6.18
CA ALA A 81 -7.23 -14.12 -7.34
C ALA A 81 -7.84 -13.41 -8.55
N LYS A 82 -8.92 -12.65 -8.36
CA LYS A 82 -9.46 -11.72 -9.37
C LYS A 82 -8.46 -10.65 -9.73
N GLY A 83 -7.75 -10.14 -8.72
CA GLY A 83 -6.82 -9.04 -8.82
C GLY A 83 -7.50 -7.68 -8.81
N ILE A 84 -6.66 -6.66 -8.71
CA ILE A 84 -7.05 -5.26 -8.67
C ILE A 84 -6.32 -4.48 -9.77
N GLU A 85 -6.94 -3.41 -10.24
CA GLU A 85 -6.29 -2.48 -11.15
C GLU A 85 -5.52 -1.42 -10.37
N VAL A 86 -4.27 -1.19 -10.74
CA VAL A 86 -3.40 -0.23 -10.07
C VAL A 86 -2.65 0.66 -11.05
N ILE A 87 -2.38 1.90 -10.63
CA ILE A 87 -1.50 2.84 -11.33
C ILE A 87 -0.25 3.03 -10.48
N PRO A 88 0.96 2.64 -10.95
CA PRO A 88 2.20 2.85 -10.22
C PRO A 88 2.65 4.31 -10.32
N CYS A 89 2.65 5.02 -9.19
CA CYS A 89 2.94 6.46 -9.16
C CYS A 89 4.39 6.78 -8.79
N TYR A 90 5.00 5.99 -7.91
CA TYR A 90 6.38 6.19 -7.48
C TYR A 90 7.02 4.87 -7.07
N TYR A 91 8.32 4.76 -7.23
CA TYR A 91 9.12 3.62 -6.82
C TYR A 91 10.31 4.06 -5.96
N LYS A 92 10.54 3.35 -4.85
CA LYS A 92 11.75 3.54 -4.02
C LYS A 92 12.24 2.19 -3.51
N LEU A 93 13.54 1.96 -3.63
CA LEU A 93 14.21 0.87 -2.95
C LEU A 93 14.65 1.37 -1.57
N THR A 94 14.37 0.61 -0.53
CA THR A 94 14.77 0.91 0.86
C THR A 94 15.47 -0.26 1.49
N PHE A 95 16.21 0.01 2.56
CA PHE A 95 17.05 -0.93 3.29
C PHE A 95 16.73 -0.89 4.79
N PRO A 96 15.51 -1.27 5.20
CA PRO A 96 15.12 -1.27 6.59
C PRO A 96 15.95 -2.27 7.40
N GLU A 97 16.36 -1.82 8.59
CA GLU A 97 17.04 -2.62 9.60
C GLU A 97 16.01 -3.23 10.55
N TRP A 98 16.06 -4.51 10.74
CA TRP A 98 15.17 -5.26 11.62
C TRP A 98 15.96 -5.94 12.73
N ALA A 99 15.42 -5.91 13.93
CA ALA A 99 15.91 -6.78 15.01
C ALA A 99 15.78 -8.27 14.63
N PRO A 100 16.59 -9.16 15.19
CA PRO A 100 16.41 -10.59 15.04
C PRO A 100 14.97 -11.01 15.36
N PHE A 101 14.47 -12.03 14.64
CA PHE A 101 13.05 -12.45 14.72
C PHE A 101 12.61 -12.79 16.17
N GLU A 102 13.53 -13.27 16.98
CA GLU A 102 13.31 -13.65 18.38
C GLU A 102 12.86 -12.46 19.25
N ARG A 103 13.25 -11.23 18.89
CA ARG A 103 12.88 -10.00 19.63
C ARG A 103 11.45 -9.52 19.37
N LYS A 104 10.76 -10.01 18.34
CA LYS A 104 9.34 -9.73 18.02
C LYS A 104 8.94 -8.26 18.05
N GLU A 105 9.82 -7.34 17.65
CA GLU A 105 9.57 -5.89 17.76
C GLU A 105 8.46 -5.37 16.81
N GLY A 106 8.04 -6.15 15.81
CA GLY A 106 6.92 -5.85 14.91
C GLY A 106 7.13 -4.66 13.96
N ARG A 107 8.19 -3.87 14.20
CA ARG A 107 8.58 -2.70 13.37
C ARG A 107 10.09 -2.72 13.12
N PRO A 108 10.58 -2.08 12.04
CA PRO A 108 12.00 -1.95 11.82
C PRO A 108 12.66 -1.05 12.88
N VAL A 109 13.88 -1.37 13.26
CA VAL A 109 14.76 -0.54 14.10
C VAL A 109 15.06 0.79 13.39
N SER A 110 15.28 0.71 12.06
CA SER A 110 15.37 1.87 11.18
C SER A 110 14.60 1.59 9.89
N PRO A 111 13.78 2.53 9.40
CA PRO A 111 12.97 2.34 8.20
C PRO A 111 13.78 2.32 6.90
N ASP A 112 14.93 2.98 6.86
CA ASP A 112 15.82 3.00 5.71
C ASP A 112 17.24 3.39 6.13
N ARG A 113 18.21 2.54 5.86
CA ARG A 113 19.64 2.76 6.17
C ARG A 113 20.43 3.19 4.94
N GLY A 114 19.77 3.34 3.80
CA GLY A 114 20.44 3.56 2.53
C GLY A 114 21.16 2.31 1.98
N PRO A 115 21.55 2.33 0.69
CA PRO A 115 22.16 1.17 0.04
C PRO A 115 23.57 0.83 0.57
N GLU A 116 24.28 1.80 1.14
CA GLU A 116 25.64 1.67 1.67
C GLU A 116 25.72 0.67 2.84
N ILE A 117 24.61 0.49 3.56
CA ILE A 117 24.54 -0.45 4.69
C ILE A 117 24.88 -1.88 4.28
N LEU A 118 24.64 -2.25 3.02
CA LEU A 118 24.92 -3.60 2.52
C LEU A 118 26.42 -3.94 2.56
N SER A 119 27.30 -2.96 2.50
CA SER A 119 28.75 -3.17 2.64
C SER A 119 29.15 -3.58 4.06
N GLN A 120 28.30 -3.33 5.06
CA GLN A 120 28.52 -3.67 6.47
C GLN A 120 27.85 -5.00 6.86
N THR A 121 27.17 -5.67 5.93
CA THR A 121 26.49 -6.94 6.18
C THR A 121 27.32 -8.13 5.75
N LYS A 122 27.04 -9.29 6.38
CA LYS A 122 27.48 -10.60 5.91
C LYS A 122 26.27 -11.46 5.63
N LYS A 123 26.36 -12.34 4.63
CA LYS A 123 25.30 -13.32 4.37
C LYS A 123 25.32 -14.41 5.43
N ASP A 124 24.17 -14.67 6.06
CA ASP A 124 24.00 -15.86 6.89
C ASP A 124 23.77 -17.14 6.04
N ALA A 125 23.65 -18.29 6.68
CA ALA A 125 23.40 -19.58 6.01
C ALA A 125 22.08 -19.59 5.20
N SER A 126 21.11 -18.71 5.52
CA SER A 126 19.86 -18.55 4.79
C SER A 126 19.91 -17.47 3.70
N GLY A 127 21.08 -16.83 3.49
CA GLY A 127 21.30 -15.78 2.51
C GLY A 127 20.79 -14.41 2.91
N LYS A 128 20.45 -14.18 4.20
CA LYS A 128 20.04 -12.87 4.71
C LYS A 128 21.26 -11.97 4.94
N ASP A 129 21.07 -10.68 4.74
CA ASP A 129 22.07 -9.65 5.04
C ASP A 129 22.06 -9.33 6.54
N VAL A 130 23.06 -9.76 7.29
CA VAL A 130 23.15 -9.63 8.75
C VAL A 130 24.27 -8.66 9.12
N LEU A 131 23.97 -7.70 9.99
CA LEU A 131 24.91 -6.76 10.58
C LEU A 131 25.69 -7.41 11.75
N GLN A 132 26.80 -6.80 12.16
CA GLN A 132 27.61 -7.30 13.27
C GLN A 132 26.84 -7.39 14.61
N ASN A 133 25.84 -6.53 14.81
CA ASN A 133 24.97 -6.56 16.00
C ASN A 133 23.86 -7.61 15.94
N GLY A 134 23.81 -8.43 14.87
CA GLY A 134 22.80 -9.46 14.65
C GLY A 134 21.52 -8.95 13.98
N ASN A 135 21.36 -7.66 13.74
CA ASN A 135 20.20 -7.11 13.03
C ASN A 135 20.27 -7.48 11.54
N ILE A 136 19.11 -7.53 10.90
CA ILE A 136 18.94 -8.00 9.53
C ILE A 136 18.54 -6.82 8.64
N ILE A 137 19.23 -6.64 7.52
CA ILE A 137 18.83 -5.70 6.48
C ILE A 137 17.93 -6.40 5.46
N ILE A 138 16.71 -5.91 5.31
CA ILE A 138 15.75 -6.47 4.36
C ILE A 138 15.55 -5.50 3.21
N THR A 139 16.28 -5.68 2.12
CA THR A 139 16.09 -4.85 0.92
C THR A 139 14.63 -4.94 0.43
N THR A 140 13.94 -3.80 0.43
CA THR A 140 12.50 -3.71 0.16
C THR A 140 12.23 -2.79 -1.02
N ALA A 141 11.52 -3.30 -2.03
CA ALA A 141 11.06 -2.53 -3.18
C ALA A 141 9.66 -1.98 -2.89
N ASN A 142 9.56 -0.67 -2.76
CA ASN A 142 8.34 0.04 -2.43
C ASN A 142 7.70 0.63 -3.70
N HIS A 143 6.51 0.17 -4.03
CA HIS A 143 5.67 0.70 -5.10
C HIS A 143 4.51 1.49 -4.50
N PHE A 144 4.48 2.78 -4.74
CA PHE A 144 3.38 3.67 -4.36
C PHE A 144 2.36 3.66 -5.50
N VAL A 145 1.16 3.23 -5.22
CA VAL A 145 0.14 2.99 -6.24
C VAL A 145 -1.19 3.66 -5.90
N ILE A 146 -1.96 3.94 -6.93
CA ILE A 146 -3.40 4.19 -6.82
C ILE A 146 -4.11 2.89 -7.20
N ILE A 147 -4.98 2.41 -6.32
CA ILE A 147 -5.88 1.28 -6.54
C ILE A 147 -7.17 1.82 -7.11
N LEU A 148 -7.60 1.33 -8.28
CA LEU A 148 -8.88 1.69 -8.87
C LEU A 148 -9.99 0.83 -8.28
N THR A 149 -11.07 1.47 -7.87
CA THR A 149 -12.25 0.82 -7.31
C THR A 149 -13.50 1.28 -8.06
N THR A 150 -14.61 0.57 -7.91
CA THR A 150 -15.89 0.96 -8.54
C THR A 150 -16.39 2.33 -8.10
N ASN A 151 -16.03 2.78 -6.89
CA ASN A 151 -16.53 4.01 -6.29
C ASN A 151 -15.42 5.08 -6.11
N GLY A 152 -14.33 4.99 -6.87
CA GLY A 152 -13.22 5.94 -6.77
C GLY A 152 -11.86 5.27 -6.79
N SER A 153 -10.94 5.76 -5.97
CA SER A 153 -9.58 5.24 -5.91
C SER A 153 -8.99 5.34 -4.51
N ASP A 154 -8.14 4.38 -4.14
CA ASP A 154 -7.43 4.36 -2.87
C ASP A 154 -5.91 4.47 -3.13
N LYS A 155 -5.19 5.25 -2.33
CA LYS A 155 -3.72 5.29 -2.35
C LYS A 155 -3.16 4.16 -1.49
N ALA A 156 -2.05 3.54 -1.92
CA ALA A 156 -1.41 2.50 -1.12
C ALA A 156 0.08 2.36 -1.42
N LEU A 157 0.79 1.73 -0.48
CA LEU A 157 2.18 1.30 -0.60
C LEU A 157 2.24 -0.22 -0.63
N ILE A 158 2.87 -0.77 -1.66
CA ILE A 158 3.17 -2.20 -1.79
C ILE A 158 4.65 -2.40 -1.52
N ALA A 159 4.98 -3.11 -0.43
CA ALA A 159 6.35 -3.42 -0.04
C ALA A 159 6.71 -4.85 -0.49
N MET A 160 7.49 -4.95 -1.56
CA MET A 160 7.95 -6.23 -2.12
C MET A 160 9.35 -6.55 -1.63
N LYS A 161 9.50 -7.61 -0.84
CA LYS A 161 10.77 -8.06 -0.25
C LYS A 161 11.05 -9.52 -0.57
N SER A 162 12.26 -9.99 -0.32
CA SER A 162 12.69 -11.38 -0.56
C SER A 162 12.34 -11.86 -1.98
N THR A 163 11.63 -12.96 -2.14
CA THR A 163 11.21 -13.55 -3.42
C THR A 163 10.37 -12.59 -4.28
N GLN A 164 9.60 -11.69 -3.66
CA GLN A 164 8.77 -10.71 -4.35
C GLN A 164 9.58 -9.63 -5.10
N ARG A 165 10.85 -9.42 -4.74
CA ARG A 165 11.73 -8.50 -5.46
C ARG A 165 11.94 -8.88 -6.92
N LYS A 166 11.85 -10.17 -7.26
CA LYS A 166 11.90 -10.62 -8.68
C LYS A 166 10.71 -10.05 -9.46
N VAL A 167 9.51 -10.10 -8.86
CA VAL A 167 8.29 -9.53 -9.46
C VAL A 167 8.40 -8.02 -9.61
N SER A 168 8.88 -7.33 -8.57
CA SER A 168 9.13 -5.87 -8.62
C SER A 168 10.09 -5.49 -9.76
N ARG A 169 11.19 -6.22 -9.94
CA ARG A 169 12.14 -5.98 -11.06
C ARG A 169 11.48 -6.18 -12.42
N GLY A 170 10.67 -7.24 -12.56
CA GLY A 170 9.88 -7.49 -13.77
C GLY A 170 8.90 -6.35 -14.06
N TRP A 171 8.21 -5.85 -13.04
CA TRP A 171 7.30 -4.72 -13.18
C TRP A 171 8.02 -3.44 -13.60
N ASN A 172 9.15 -3.13 -12.96
CA ASN A 172 9.98 -1.98 -13.33
C ASN A 172 10.51 -2.09 -14.78
N ALA A 173 10.94 -3.28 -15.20
CA ALA A 173 11.37 -3.52 -16.58
C ALA A 173 10.21 -3.31 -17.56
N MET A 174 9.02 -3.82 -17.24
CA MET A 174 7.80 -3.63 -18.03
C MET A 174 7.45 -2.15 -18.19
N MET A 175 7.49 -1.35 -17.10
CA MET A 175 7.27 0.10 -17.16
C MET A 175 8.31 0.80 -18.04
N LYS A 176 9.58 0.44 -17.93
CA LYS A 176 10.67 1.02 -18.72
C LYS A 176 10.65 0.63 -20.20
N SER A 177 10.05 -0.50 -20.55
CA SER A 177 9.95 -0.96 -21.95
C SER A 177 8.85 -0.26 -22.75
N ILE A 178 7.98 0.51 -22.10
CA ILE A 178 6.93 1.25 -22.80
C ILE A 178 7.53 2.46 -23.50
N HIS A 179 7.28 2.58 -24.79
CA HIS A 179 7.70 3.70 -25.61
C HIS A 179 6.51 4.28 -26.35
N GLU A 180 6.42 5.61 -26.37
CA GLU A 180 5.40 6.33 -27.13
C GLU A 180 6.04 7.29 -28.12
N LYS A 181 5.34 7.56 -29.22
CA LYS A 181 5.74 8.54 -30.22
C LYS A 181 5.20 9.92 -29.84
N GLY A 182 6.06 10.90 -29.67
CA GLY A 182 5.72 12.30 -29.46
C GLY A 182 6.18 13.17 -30.61
N LYS A 183 5.97 14.47 -30.50
CA LYS A 183 6.40 15.48 -31.50
C LYS A 183 7.92 15.47 -31.74
N ASN A 184 8.70 15.19 -30.69
CA ASN A 184 10.16 15.23 -30.71
C ASN A 184 10.80 13.81 -30.79
N GLY A 185 10.06 12.81 -31.24
CA GLY A 185 10.53 11.43 -31.36
C GLY A 185 9.93 10.50 -30.30
N THR A 186 10.59 9.36 -30.12
CA THR A 186 10.14 8.33 -29.16
C THR A 186 10.58 8.68 -27.76
N PHE A 187 9.70 8.50 -26.77
CA PHE A 187 9.98 8.76 -25.36
C PHE A 187 9.38 7.68 -24.45
N ASN A 188 9.92 7.55 -23.23
CA ASN A 188 9.32 6.73 -22.20
C ASN A 188 8.29 7.56 -21.42
N PRO A 189 7.02 7.13 -21.40
CA PRO A 189 6.00 7.81 -20.61
C PRO A 189 6.24 7.62 -19.11
N PRO A 190 5.69 8.47 -18.23
CA PRO A 190 5.83 8.31 -16.79
C PRO A 190 5.18 7.01 -16.29
N SER A 191 5.64 6.49 -15.16
CA SER A 191 5.13 5.23 -14.59
C SER A 191 3.60 5.21 -14.44
N PHE A 192 3.01 6.36 -14.14
CA PHE A 192 1.56 6.53 -13.95
C PHE A 192 0.77 6.75 -15.25
N SER A 193 1.36 6.50 -16.41
CA SER A 193 0.68 6.57 -17.70
C SER A 193 -0.15 5.33 -18.03
N HIS A 194 0.06 4.22 -17.32
CA HIS A 194 -0.58 2.94 -17.61
C HIS A 194 -1.18 2.29 -16.38
N ILE A 195 -2.22 1.51 -16.60
CA ILE A 195 -2.92 0.70 -15.61
C ILE A 195 -2.41 -0.73 -15.69
N TYR A 196 -2.16 -1.32 -14.54
CA TYR A 196 -1.71 -2.70 -14.39
C TYR A 196 -2.72 -3.49 -13.57
N GLN A 197 -2.86 -4.78 -13.86
CA GLN A 197 -3.52 -5.72 -12.97
C GLN A 197 -2.49 -6.29 -12.00
N LEU A 198 -2.76 -6.14 -10.72
CA LEU A 198 -2.05 -6.80 -9.65
C LEU A 198 -2.89 -7.97 -9.14
N ARG A 199 -2.33 -9.17 -9.17
CA ARG A 199 -2.99 -10.40 -8.69
C ARG A 199 -2.15 -11.08 -7.64
N SER A 200 -2.80 -11.88 -6.81
CA SER A 200 -2.12 -12.89 -6.01
C SER A 200 -2.09 -14.22 -6.77
N VAL A 201 -1.00 -14.94 -6.61
CA VAL A 201 -0.83 -16.30 -7.12
C VAL A 201 -0.32 -17.18 -6.00
N GLU A 202 -0.90 -18.37 -5.88
CA GLU A 202 -0.41 -19.37 -4.96
C GLU A 202 0.88 -19.98 -5.53
N ILE A 203 1.89 -20.09 -4.70
CA ILE A 203 3.18 -20.69 -5.04
C ILE A 203 3.38 -21.88 -4.12
N SER A 204 3.38 -23.08 -4.70
CA SER A 204 3.56 -24.34 -4.00
C SER A 204 5.01 -24.80 -4.07
N GLY A 205 5.52 -25.32 -2.98
CA GLY A 205 6.85 -25.89 -2.81
C GLY A 205 6.86 -26.71 -1.53
N ASN A 206 7.96 -26.68 -0.76
CA ASN A 206 7.98 -27.28 0.59
C ASN A 206 6.96 -26.63 1.52
N PHE A 207 6.60 -25.38 1.26
CA PHE A 207 5.53 -24.64 1.90
C PHE A 207 4.71 -23.92 0.81
N THR A 208 3.45 -23.68 1.09
CA THR A 208 2.57 -22.89 0.23
C THR A 208 2.51 -21.44 0.73
N TRP A 209 2.75 -20.48 -0.17
CA TRP A 209 2.62 -19.05 0.10
C TRP A 209 2.01 -18.34 -1.10
N TYR A 210 1.60 -17.08 -0.90
CA TYR A 210 1.05 -16.25 -1.96
C TYR A 210 2.07 -15.22 -2.43
N GLY A 211 2.21 -15.10 -3.75
CA GLY A 211 3.07 -14.14 -4.42
C GLY A 211 2.28 -13.15 -5.26
N TYR A 212 2.94 -12.06 -5.67
CA TYR A 212 2.36 -11.11 -6.62
C TYR A 212 2.58 -11.58 -8.06
N ALA A 213 1.57 -11.29 -8.91
CA ALA A 213 1.70 -11.30 -10.36
C ALA A 213 1.22 -9.95 -10.91
N VAL A 214 1.94 -9.41 -11.89
CA VAL A 214 1.65 -8.11 -12.50
C VAL A 214 1.51 -8.26 -13.99
N LYS A 215 0.47 -7.66 -14.57
CA LYS A 215 0.20 -7.63 -16.01
C LYS A 215 -0.14 -6.20 -16.44
N LEU A 216 0.46 -5.73 -17.52
CA LEU A 216 0.05 -4.49 -18.17
C LEU A 216 -1.35 -4.67 -18.76
N LEU A 217 -2.26 -3.74 -18.48
CA LEU A 217 -3.62 -3.78 -19.04
C LEU A 217 -3.79 -2.77 -20.18
N ARG A 218 -3.71 -1.49 -19.86
CA ARG A 218 -4.01 -0.41 -20.80
C ARG A 218 -3.37 0.91 -20.38
N LYS A 219 -3.38 1.86 -21.28
CA LYS A 219 -3.05 3.25 -21.00
C LYS A 219 -4.14 3.90 -20.13
N VAL A 220 -3.76 4.88 -19.31
CA VAL A 220 -4.73 5.74 -18.63
C VAL A 220 -5.41 6.62 -19.68
N ASP A 221 -6.72 6.51 -19.77
CA ASP A 221 -7.58 7.14 -20.79
C ASP A 221 -8.42 8.30 -20.23
N ASN A 222 -8.33 8.56 -18.92
CA ASN A 222 -9.04 9.62 -18.21
C ASN A 222 -8.04 10.68 -17.73
N VAL A 223 -8.28 11.95 -18.11
CA VAL A 223 -7.39 13.08 -17.76
C VAL A 223 -7.37 13.36 -16.26
N ASP A 224 -8.51 13.29 -15.57
CA ASP A 224 -8.58 13.55 -14.13
C ASP A 224 -7.85 12.48 -13.34
N LEU A 225 -8.00 11.21 -13.75
CA LEU A 225 -7.27 10.09 -13.17
C LEU A 225 -5.76 10.24 -13.38
N TYR A 226 -5.32 10.68 -14.57
CA TYR A 226 -3.92 10.97 -14.84
C TYR A 226 -3.39 12.10 -13.96
N GLN A 227 -4.14 13.20 -13.82
CA GLN A 227 -3.74 14.33 -12.96
C GLN A 227 -3.71 13.92 -11.47
N HIS A 228 -4.65 13.10 -11.01
CA HIS A 228 -4.64 12.54 -9.67
C HIS A 228 -3.38 11.69 -9.42
N ALA A 229 -3.02 10.82 -10.36
CA ALA A 229 -1.81 10.00 -10.27
C ALA A 229 -0.52 10.85 -10.26
N LYS A 230 -0.46 11.90 -11.10
CA LYS A 230 0.63 12.87 -11.14
C LYS A 230 0.75 13.63 -9.82
N ALA A 231 -0.37 14.08 -9.24
CA ALA A 231 -0.39 14.77 -7.95
C ALA A 231 0.13 13.86 -6.83
N PHE A 232 -0.30 12.60 -6.81
CA PHE A 232 0.21 11.63 -5.84
C PHE A 232 1.71 11.36 -6.03
N HIS A 233 2.21 11.19 -7.26
CA HIS A 233 3.64 11.10 -7.54
C HIS A 233 4.40 12.30 -6.94
N THR A 234 3.92 13.52 -7.20
CA THR A 234 4.56 14.75 -6.74
C THR A 234 4.60 14.86 -5.23
N SER A 235 3.52 14.49 -4.53
CA SER A 235 3.46 14.51 -3.06
C SER A 235 4.44 13.55 -2.43
N ILE A 236 4.54 12.30 -2.94
CA ILE A 236 5.51 11.32 -2.43
C ILE A 236 6.95 11.81 -2.65
N LYS A 237 7.25 12.34 -3.83
CA LYS A 237 8.58 12.89 -4.14
C LYS A 237 8.96 14.03 -3.20
N SER A 238 8.02 14.94 -2.90
CA SER A 238 8.23 16.05 -1.98
C SER A 238 8.45 15.59 -0.53
N ALA A 239 7.65 14.63 -0.04
CA ALA A 239 7.82 14.04 1.29
C ALA A 239 9.19 13.36 1.43
N GLN A 240 9.63 12.59 0.42
CA GLN A 240 10.96 11.97 0.41
C GLN A 240 12.08 13.01 0.44
N ALA A 241 11.95 14.13 -0.28
CA ALA A 241 12.94 15.20 -0.27
C ALA A 241 13.00 15.94 1.08
N LYS A 242 11.85 16.14 1.76
CA LYS A 242 11.81 16.71 3.12
C LYS A 242 12.46 15.76 4.15
N ALA A 243 12.20 14.45 4.06
CA ALA A 243 12.79 13.45 4.96
C ALA A 243 14.32 13.43 4.82
N ALA A 244 14.85 13.38 3.60
CA ALA A 244 16.30 13.42 3.37
C ALA A 244 16.99 14.66 3.96
N LYS A 245 16.39 15.86 3.82
CA LYS A 245 16.91 17.09 4.41
C LYS A 245 16.90 17.07 5.95
N LYS A 246 15.95 16.37 6.56
CA LYS A 246 15.85 16.27 8.02
C LYS A 246 16.94 15.36 8.61
N ASP A 247 17.31 14.33 7.87
CA ASP A 247 18.42 13.44 8.22
C ASP A 247 19.77 14.15 8.10
N ASP A 248 19.96 15.04 7.10
CA ASP A 248 21.19 15.84 6.90
C ASP A 248 21.41 16.92 7.99
N ILE A 249 20.37 17.35 8.71
CA ILE A 249 20.45 18.39 9.74
C ILE A 249 20.79 17.80 11.13
N ASN A 250 20.66 16.50 11.31
CA ASN A 250 20.89 15.81 12.59
C ASN A 250 22.29 15.16 12.70
N PHE A 251 23.29 15.63 11.93
CA PHE A 251 24.71 15.31 12.05
C PHE A 251 25.51 16.49 12.51
#